data_599fe237d17876619bba2200b0270f48
#
_entry.id   599fe237d17876619bba2200b0270f48
#
_cell.length_a   1.000
_cell.length_b   1.000
_cell.length_c   1.000
_cell.angle_alpha   90.00
_cell.angle_beta   90.00
_cell.angle_gamma   90.00
#
_symmetry.space_group_name_H-M   'P 1'
#
loop_
_entity.id
_entity.type
_entity.pdbx_description
1 polymer ?
#
loop_
_entity_poly.entity_id
_entity_poly.type
_entity_poly.pdbx_seq_one_letter_code
_entity_poly.pdbx_strand_id
1 'polypeptide(L)'
;MLGCFCFSRYVMEIFFYTLSVMYSPGPVNFMGLNAGLTGQFKKTIYFFIGVGCAMLMLFMIFGYLGAAIIPQNALHYIVLFGALYTFYLSYQMLKSDIDMSNETTEVQVLSFWNGFWIQALNPKGILVILPVTTIMYPTAHIIGVQIFFVSLLISLGAAGAPCLYSWAGAVLGKKIKNKIWFNRINRAMGLMLIVSGIFMLYDFLKGMHLI
;
A
#
# COMPACT_ATOMS: atom_id res chain seq x y z
N MET A 1 -25.53 -24.71 14.71
CA MET A 1 -25.76 -23.95 13.47
C MET A 1 -25.52 -22.44 13.61
N LEU A 2 -25.82 -21.79 14.73
CA LEU A 2 -25.61 -20.34 14.94
C LEU A 2 -24.13 -19.88 14.87
N GLY A 3 -23.18 -20.69 15.32
CA GLY A 3 -21.75 -20.32 15.30
C GLY A 3 -21.13 -20.20 13.89
N CYS A 4 -21.60 -20.98 12.93
CA CYS A 4 -21.08 -20.95 11.56
C CYS A 4 -21.55 -19.67 10.80
N PHE A 5 -22.78 -19.22 11.07
CA PHE A 5 -23.31 -17.97 10.51
C PHE A 5 -22.62 -16.73 11.07
N CYS A 6 -22.28 -16.72 12.36
CA CYS A 6 -21.55 -15.62 12.99
C CYS A 6 -20.13 -15.48 12.44
N PHE A 7 -19.40 -16.60 12.30
CA PHE A 7 -18.05 -16.62 11.75
C PHE A 7 -18.01 -16.09 10.30
N SER A 8 -18.95 -16.54 9.46
CA SER A 8 -19.05 -16.09 8.07
C SER A 8 -19.30 -14.58 7.97
N ARG A 9 -20.14 -14.01 8.84
CA ARG A 9 -20.42 -12.58 8.86
C ARG A 9 -19.17 -11.75 9.18
N TYR A 10 -18.43 -12.11 10.21
CA TYR A 10 -17.21 -11.37 10.59
C TYR A 10 -16.12 -11.48 9.53
N VAL A 11 -15.94 -12.63 8.91
CA VAL A 11 -14.99 -12.80 7.79
C VAL A 11 -15.36 -11.89 6.63
N MET A 12 -16.65 -11.76 6.31
CA MET A 12 -17.11 -10.83 5.27
C MET A 12 -16.87 -9.36 5.66
N GLU A 13 -17.09 -8.98 6.91
CA GLU A 13 -16.81 -7.62 7.41
C GLU A 13 -15.31 -7.29 7.26
N ILE A 14 -14.42 -8.21 7.67
CA ILE A 14 -12.96 -8.08 7.49
C ILE A 14 -12.62 -7.92 6.01
N PHE A 15 -13.20 -8.74 5.16
CA PHE A 15 -12.95 -8.71 3.72
C PHE A 15 -13.36 -7.39 3.10
N PHE A 16 -14.58 -6.92 3.33
CA PHE A 16 -15.05 -5.64 2.78
C PHE A 16 -14.28 -4.44 3.33
N TYR A 17 -13.97 -4.44 4.63
CA TYR A 17 -13.16 -3.40 5.24
C TYR A 17 -11.77 -3.33 4.61
N THR A 18 -11.06 -4.46 4.55
CA THR A 18 -9.70 -4.52 4.01
C THR A 18 -9.66 -4.16 2.53
N LEU A 19 -10.57 -4.68 1.71
CA LEU A 19 -10.67 -4.30 0.30
C LEU A 19 -10.92 -2.81 0.13
N SER A 20 -11.88 -2.24 0.84
CA SER A 20 -12.21 -0.81 0.72
C SER A 20 -11.00 0.08 0.98
N VAL A 21 -10.23 -0.23 2.02
CA VAL A 21 -9.04 0.55 2.37
C VAL A 21 -7.89 0.26 1.40
N MET A 22 -7.59 -1.00 1.08
CA MET A 22 -6.44 -1.37 0.24
C MET A 22 -6.56 -0.86 -1.20
N TYR A 23 -7.78 -0.93 -1.77
CA TYR A 23 -8.03 -0.53 -3.15
C TYR A 23 -8.30 0.98 -3.31
N SER A 24 -8.42 1.74 -2.22
CA SER A 24 -8.51 3.19 -2.31
C SER A 24 -7.17 3.81 -2.77
N PRO A 25 -7.18 4.98 -3.40
CA PRO A 25 -5.97 5.67 -3.86
C PRO A 25 -4.94 5.84 -2.74
N GLY A 26 -3.66 5.66 -3.05
CA GLY A 26 -2.56 5.83 -2.11
C GLY A 26 -1.19 5.55 -2.73
N PRO A 27 -0.09 5.79 -1.98
CA PRO A 27 1.28 5.75 -2.51
C PRO A 27 1.61 4.46 -3.27
N VAL A 28 1.32 3.31 -2.68
CA VAL A 28 1.59 1.99 -3.28
C VAL A 28 0.83 1.79 -4.58
N ASN A 29 -0.47 2.17 -4.60
CA ASN A 29 -1.33 2.03 -5.76
C ASN A 29 -0.93 3.01 -6.89
N PHE A 30 -0.51 4.23 -6.54
CA PHE A 30 0.01 5.19 -7.53
C PHE A 30 1.31 4.73 -8.16
N MET A 31 2.23 4.11 -7.39
CA MET A 31 3.44 3.51 -7.96
C MET A 31 3.11 2.38 -8.93
N GLY A 32 2.14 1.52 -8.57
CA GLY A 32 1.62 0.50 -9.47
C GLY A 32 1.06 1.09 -10.76
N LEU A 33 0.18 2.12 -10.65
CA LEU A 33 -0.40 2.80 -11.80
C LEU A 33 0.67 3.37 -12.73
N ASN A 34 1.67 4.06 -12.17
CA ASN A 34 2.78 4.63 -12.94
C ASN A 34 3.57 3.56 -13.69
N ALA A 35 3.91 2.45 -13.01
CA ALA A 35 4.60 1.34 -13.64
C ALA A 35 3.80 0.74 -14.82
N GLY A 36 2.49 0.69 -14.69
CA GLY A 36 1.60 0.27 -15.78
C GLY A 36 1.61 1.25 -16.95
N LEU A 37 1.45 2.55 -16.66
CA LEU A 37 1.47 3.61 -17.66
C LEU A 37 2.78 3.60 -18.47
N THR A 38 3.92 3.35 -17.82
CA THR A 38 5.26 3.25 -18.44
C THR A 38 5.52 1.91 -19.15
N GLY A 39 4.52 1.04 -19.25
CA GLY A 39 4.65 -0.27 -19.92
C GLY A 39 5.45 -1.31 -19.14
N GLN A 40 5.73 -1.07 -17.84
CA GLN A 40 6.57 -1.94 -17.02
C GLN A 40 5.79 -2.97 -16.20
N PHE A 41 4.53 -3.23 -16.50
CA PHE A 41 3.66 -4.14 -15.75
C PHE A 41 4.35 -5.47 -15.39
N LYS A 42 4.93 -6.15 -16.37
CA LYS A 42 5.60 -7.43 -16.14
C LYS A 42 6.86 -7.32 -15.26
N LYS A 43 7.61 -6.23 -15.38
CA LYS A 43 8.83 -5.99 -14.59
C LYS A 43 8.52 -5.64 -13.13
N THR A 44 7.28 -5.21 -12.85
CA THR A 44 6.81 -4.75 -11.54
C THR A 44 6.21 -5.89 -10.67
N ILE A 45 6.17 -7.13 -11.15
CA ILE A 45 5.61 -8.26 -10.41
C ILE A 45 6.29 -8.44 -9.05
N TYR A 46 7.62 -8.32 -8.99
CA TYR A 46 8.36 -8.43 -7.73
C TYR A 46 7.98 -7.33 -6.72
N PHE A 47 7.63 -6.14 -7.18
CA PHE A 47 7.10 -5.08 -6.32
C PHE A 47 5.78 -5.50 -5.67
N PHE A 48 4.85 -6.11 -6.41
CA PHE A 48 3.58 -6.57 -5.87
C PHE A 48 3.79 -7.68 -4.84
N ILE A 49 4.72 -8.60 -5.10
CA ILE A 49 5.11 -9.64 -4.14
C ILE A 49 5.68 -8.99 -2.87
N GLY A 50 6.55 -7.98 -3.01
CA GLY A 50 7.11 -7.22 -1.88
C GLY A 50 6.01 -6.58 -1.02
N VAL A 51 5.01 -5.97 -1.64
CA VAL A 51 3.83 -5.40 -0.94
C VAL A 51 3.09 -6.47 -0.15
N GLY A 52 2.81 -7.63 -0.76
CA GLY A 52 2.13 -8.74 -0.10
C GLY A 52 2.94 -9.31 1.06
N CYS A 53 4.26 -9.50 0.88
CA CYS A 53 5.15 -10.01 1.93
C CYS A 53 5.23 -9.04 3.13
N ALA A 54 5.35 -7.74 2.88
CA ALA A 54 5.35 -6.74 3.95
C ALA A 54 4.04 -6.76 4.73
N MET A 55 2.92 -6.84 4.02
CA MET A 55 1.59 -6.90 4.64
C MET A 55 1.43 -8.16 5.48
N LEU A 56 1.81 -9.33 4.96
CA LEU A 56 1.77 -10.59 5.70
C LEU A 56 2.66 -10.54 6.95
N MET A 57 3.89 -10.04 6.82
CA MET A 57 4.80 -9.87 7.96
C MET A 57 4.18 -9.01 9.07
N LEU A 58 3.60 -7.87 8.70
CA LEU A 58 2.97 -6.98 9.66
C LEU A 58 1.73 -7.64 10.31
N PHE A 59 0.89 -8.33 9.54
CA PHE A 59 -0.22 -9.09 10.11
C PHE A 59 0.22 -10.20 11.06
N MET A 60 1.34 -10.88 10.78
CA MET A 60 1.90 -11.87 11.69
C MET A 60 2.37 -11.22 12.99
N ILE A 61 3.14 -10.13 12.89
CA ILE A 61 3.61 -9.40 14.06
C ILE A 61 2.43 -8.94 14.93
N PHE A 62 1.50 -8.17 14.35
CA PHE A 62 0.38 -7.61 15.12
C PHE A 62 -0.67 -8.64 15.50
N GLY A 63 -0.90 -9.67 14.69
CA GLY A 63 -1.88 -10.70 14.94
C GLY A 63 -1.51 -11.65 16.07
N TYR A 64 -0.23 -12.05 16.17
CA TYR A 64 0.23 -12.94 17.23
C TYR A 64 0.70 -12.20 18.49
N LEU A 65 1.33 -11.05 18.35
CA LEU A 65 1.84 -10.29 19.49
C LEU A 65 0.75 -9.40 20.13
N GLY A 66 -0.30 -9.09 19.40
CA GLY A 66 -1.37 -8.18 19.83
C GLY A 66 -0.92 -6.73 19.90
N ALA A 67 -1.88 -5.83 20.10
CA ALA A 67 -1.63 -4.39 20.21
C ALA A 67 -0.87 -3.99 21.49
N ALA A 68 -0.80 -4.87 22.48
CA ALA A 68 -0.21 -4.58 23.80
C ALA A 68 1.32 -4.38 23.78
N ILE A 69 2.00 -4.82 22.69
CA ILE A 69 3.47 -4.83 22.63
C ILE A 69 4.02 -3.62 21.86
N ILE A 70 3.18 -2.92 21.09
CA ILE A 70 3.67 -1.78 20.31
C ILE A 70 3.40 -0.50 21.09
N PRO A 71 4.46 0.17 21.57
CA PRO A 71 4.31 1.48 22.21
C PRO A 71 3.67 2.44 21.21
N GLN A 72 2.65 3.20 21.62
CA GLN A 72 2.02 4.19 20.76
C GLN A 72 3.03 5.14 20.11
N ASN A 73 4.09 5.46 20.84
CA ASN A 73 5.19 6.29 20.33
C ASN A 73 5.90 5.68 19.12
N ALA A 74 6.04 4.36 19.03
CA ALA A 74 6.67 3.70 17.89
C ALA A 74 5.83 3.86 16.61
N LEU A 75 4.51 3.89 16.73
CA LEU A 75 3.61 4.12 15.59
C LEU A 75 3.81 5.51 14.97
N HIS A 76 4.03 6.53 15.80
CA HIS A 76 4.28 7.89 15.33
C HIS A 76 5.57 7.97 14.49
N TYR A 77 6.65 7.32 14.96
CA TYR A 77 7.90 7.28 14.19
C TYR A 77 7.76 6.52 12.86
N ILE A 78 6.99 5.44 12.82
CA ILE A 78 6.70 4.73 11.54
C ILE A 78 5.98 5.67 10.56
N VAL A 79 5.02 6.46 11.03
CA VAL A 79 4.30 7.45 10.21
C VAL A 79 5.27 8.52 9.70
N LEU A 80 6.20 9.01 10.52
CA LEU A 80 7.23 9.98 10.12
C LEU A 80 8.14 9.41 9.02
N PHE A 81 8.70 8.21 9.22
CA PHE A 81 9.56 7.57 8.22
C PHE A 81 8.79 7.28 6.92
N GLY A 82 7.53 6.89 7.04
CA GLY A 82 6.64 6.70 5.90
C GLY A 82 6.39 8.00 5.12
N ALA A 83 6.18 9.13 5.83
CA ALA A 83 6.04 10.44 5.21
C ALA A 83 7.30 10.85 4.43
N LEU A 84 8.47 10.73 5.08
CA LEU A 84 9.77 11.04 4.44
C LEU A 84 10.01 10.18 3.20
N TYR A 85 9.73 8.88 3.29
CA TYR A 85 9.86 7.97 2.15
C TYR A 85 8.87 8.31 1.02
N THR A 86 7.64 8.68 1.37
CA THR A 86 6.63 9.13 0.39
C THR A 86 7.05 10.41 -0.32
N PHE A 87 7.65 11.38 0.38
CA PHE A 87 8.23 12.58 -0.23
C PHE A 87 9.41 12.24 -1.16
N TYR A 88 10.27 11.32 -0.76
CA TYR A 88 11.36 10.85 -1.62
C TYR A 88 10.85 10.24 -2.93
N LEU A 89 9.83 9.38 -2.86
CA LEU A 89 9.21 8.79 -4.05
C LEU A 89 8.53 9.85 -4.93
N SER A 90 7.84 10.81 -4.31
CA SER A 90 7.25 11.94 -5.02
C SER A 90 8.31 12.74 -5.79
N TYR A 91 9.43 13.06 -5.13
CA TYR A 91 10.54 13.77 -5.77
C TYR A 91 11.09 13.00 -6.98
N GLN A 92 11.32 11.70 -6.84
CA GLN A 92 11.75 10.85 -7.96
C GLN A 92 10.75 10.91 -9.12
N MET A 93 9.45 10.83 -8.81
CA MET A 93 8.39 10.82 -9.81
C MET A 93 8.25 12.17 -10.53
N LEU A 94 8.41 13.29 -9.81
CA LEU A 94 8.37 14.62 -10.40
C LEU A 94 9.60 14.93 -11.25
N LYS A 95 10.76 14.36 -10.91
CA LYS A 95 12.02 14.54 -11.64
C LYS A 95 12.10 13.66 -12.89
N SER A 96 11.39 12.55 -12.94
CA SER A 96 11.39 11.64 -14.08
C SER A 96 10.57 12.23 -15.23
N ASP A 97 11.25 12.89 -16.19
CA ASP A 97 10.66 13.16 -17.51
C ASP A 97 10.73 11.88 -18.34
N ILE A 98 9.57 11.38 -18.72
CA ILE A 98 9.48 10.18 -19.55
C ILE A 98 9.78 10.57 -21.00
N ASP A 99 10.97 10.22 -21.47
CA ASP A 99 11.35 10.41 -22.86
C ASP A 99 11.00 9.15 -23.66
N MET A 100 9.91 9.20 -24.42
CA MET A 100 9.47 8.08 -25.26
C MET A 100 10.35 7.89 -26.52
N SER A 101 11.29 8.81 -26.80
CA SER A 101 12.16 8.74 -27.98
C SER A 101 13.41 7.91 -27.79
N ASN A 102 13.81 7.64 -26.55
CA ASN A 102 14.95 6.79 -26.22
C ASN A 102 14.48 5.51 -25.57
N GLU A 103 14.64 4.37 -26.23
CA GLU A 103 14.41 3.03 -25.67
C GLU A 103 15.29 2.72 -24.43
N THR A 104 16.18 3.63 -24.07
CA THR A 104 17.19 3.49 -23.01
C THR A 104 16.98 4.41 -21.79
N THR A 105 15.86 5.12 -21.68
CA THR A 105 15.58 5.79 -20.39
C THR A 105 15.41 4.69 -19.34
N GLU A 106 16.37 4.58 -18.43
CA GLU A 106 16.30 3.75 -17.23
C GLU A 106 15.11 4.21 -16.38
N VAL A 107 13.91 3.82 -16.82
CA VAL A 107 12.73 3.95 -15.97
C VAL A 107 12.95 3.01 -14.81
N GLN A 108 13.11 3.56 -13.64
CA GLN A 108 13.44 2.82 -12.43
C GLN A 108 12.45 1.66 -12.23
N VAL A 109 12.94 0.44 -12.46
CA VAL A 109 12.14 -0.78 -12.29
C VAL A 109 11.85 -0.93 -10.80
N LEU A 110 10.57 -1.00 -10.46
CA LEU A 110 10.15 -1.21 -9.09
C LEU A 110 10.54 -2.62 -8.63
N SER A 111 11.48 -2.70 -7.69
CA SER A 111 12.00 -3.94 -7.13
C SER A 111 11.09 -4.49 -6.03
N PHE A 112 11.34 -5.74 -5.60
CA PHE A 112 10.73 -6.32 -4.40
C PHE A 112 10.88 -5.42 -3.18
N TRP A 113 12.10 -4.92 -2.93
CA TRP A 113 12.39 -4.08 -1.76
C TRP A 113 11.67 -2.73 -1.79
N ASN A 114 11.45 -2.14 -2.98
CA ASN A 114 10.64 -0.94 -3.10
C ASN A 114 9.20 -1.22 -2.64
N GLY A 115 8.59 -2.34 -3.08
CA GLY A 115 7.27 -2.75 -2.65
C GLY A 115 7.18 -3.06 -1.17
N PHE A 116 8.17 -3.77 -0.65
CA PHE A 116 8.23 -4.14 0.76
C PHE A 116 8.30 -2.92 1.67
N TRP A 117 9.25 -2.02 1.47
CA TRP A 117 9.44 -0.87 2.35
C TRP A 117 8.36 0.19 2.21
N ILE A 118 7.87 0.46 1.00
CA ILE A 118 6.76 1.41 0.83
C ILE A 118 5.50 0.90 1.54
N GLN A 119 5.26 -0.41 1.55
CA GLN A 119 4.11 -0.99 2.25
C GLN A 119 4.35 -1.07 3.76
N ALA A 120 5.54 -1.49 4.20
CA ALA A 120 5.87 -1.62 5.62
C ALA A 120 5.80 -0.27 6.36
N LEU A 121 6.19 0.81 5.69
CA LEU A 121 6.17 2.18 6.21
C LEU A 121 4.88 2.95 5.86
N ASN A 122 3.93 2.29 5.19
CA ASN A 122 2.68 2.93 4.77
C ASN A 122 1.69 3.01 5.94
N PRO A 123 1.34 4.21 6.44
CA PRO A 123 0.36 4.35 7.52
C PRO A 123 -1.02 3.81 7.14
N LYS A 124 -1.37 3.83 5.86
CA LYS A 124 -2.59 3.20 5.36
C LYS A 124 -2.60 1.68 5.60
N GLY A 125 -1.43 1.03 5.52
CA GLY A 125 -1.27 -0.38 5.90
C GLY A 125 -1.58 -0.58 7.39
N ILE A 126 -1.08 0.30 8.26
CA ILE A 126 -1.34 0.27 9.70
C ILE A 126 -2.83 0.49 10.01
N LEU A 127 -3.49 1.41 9.31
CA LEU A 127 -4.94 1.63 9.45
C LEU A 127 -5.78 0.38 9.11
N VAL A 128 -5.27 -0.49 8.24
CA VAL A 128 -5.90 -1.79 7.99
C VAL A 128 -5.57 -2.80 9.09
N ILE A 129 -4.29 -2.91 9.42
CA ILE A 129 -3.77 -3.97 10.30
C ILE A 129 -4.31 -3.83 11.72
N LEU A 130 -4.25 -2.63 12.31
CA LEU A 130 -4.63 -2.42 13.70
C LEU A 130 -6.09 -2.83 13.99
N PRO A 131 -7.12 -2.29 13.32
CA PRO A 131 -8.50 -2.68 13.60
C PRO A 131 -8.75 -4.17 13.35
N VAL A 132 -8.13 -4.73 12.31
CA VAL A 132 -8.31 -6.16 11.99
C VAL A 132 -7.73 -7.04 13.08
N THR A 133 -6.49 -6.78 13.50
CA THR A 133 -5.80 -7.65 14.47
C THR A 133 -6.24 -7.42 15.92
N THR A 134 -6.62 -6.19 16.29
CA THR A 134 -6.96 -5.84 17.68
C THR A 134 -8.44 -5.93 18.00
N ILE A 135 -9.30 -5.80 17.00
CA ILE A 135 -10.76 -5.80 17.18
C ILE A 135 -11.40 -6.98 16.44
N MET A 136 -11.19 -7.06 15.11
CA MET A 136 -11.94 -8.00 14.29
C MET A 136 -11.52 -9.45 14.51
N TYR A 137 -10.21 -9.74 14.64
CA TYR A 137 -9.73 -11.11 14.92
C TYR A 137 -10.27 -11.63 16.24
N PRO A 138 -10.12 -10.91 17.39
CA PRO A 138 -10.69 -11.36 18.68
C PRO A 138 -12.21 -11.52 18.60
N THR A 139 -12.93 -10.57 18.00
CA THR A 139 -14.40 -10.62 17.88
C THR A 139 -14.88 -11.81 17.04
N ALA A 140 -14.13 -12.16 16.00
CA ALA A 140 -14.41 -13.30 15.13
C ALA A 140 -13.85 -14.62 15.68
N HIS A 141 -13.22 -14.63 16.87
CA HIS A 141 -12.50 -15.78 17.44
C HIS A 141 -11.44 -16.37 16.49
N ILE A 142 -10.80 -15.52 15.67
CA ILE A 142 -9.69 -15.90 14.78
C ILE A 142 -8.43 -15.98 15.62
N ILE A 143 -7.97 -17.21 15.95
CA ILE A 143 -6.83 -17.49 16.81
C ILE A 143 -5.88 -18.52 16.18
N GLY A 144 -4.67 -18.60 16.70
CA GLY A 144 -3.69 -19.60 16.31
C GLY A 144 -3.43 -19.61 14.79
N VAL A 145 -3.52 -20.77 14.17
CA VAL A 145 -3.23 -20.94 12.75
C VAL A 145 -4.21 -20.19 11.81
N GLN A 146 -5.42 -19.90 12.30
CA GLN A 146 -6.41 -19.14 11.52
C GLN A 146 -5.92 -17.70 11.22
N ILE A 147 -5.16 -17.09 12.16
CA ILE A 147 -4.54 -15.78 11.95
C ILE A 147 -3.67 -15.82 10.68
N PHE A 148 -2.86 -16.87 10.52
CA PHE A 148 -2.01 -17.01 9.33
C PHE A 148 -2.82 -17.06 8.03
N PHE A 149 -3.83 -17.93 7.93
CA PHE A 149 -4.60 -18.09 6.69
C PHE A 149 -5.40 -16.84 6.33
N VAL A 150 -6.06 -16.21 7.32
CA VAL A 150 -6.82 -14.98 7.08
C VAL A 150 -5.88 -13.84 6.67
N SER A 151 -4.76 -13.69 7.37
CA SER A 151 -3.75 -12.68 7.03
C SER A 151 -3.13 -12.91 5.65
N LEU A 152 -2.91 -14.18 5.26
CA LEU A 152 -2.40 -14.51 3.94
C LEU A 152 -3.39 -14.08 2.84
N LEU A 153 -4.68 -14.37 3.01
CA LEU A 153 -5.72 -13.94 2.06
C LEU A 153 -5.78 -12.42 1.93
N ILE A 154 -5.74 -11.71 3.07
CA ILE A 154 -5.72 -10.23 3.08
C ILE A 154 -4.46 -9.72 2.38
N SER A 155 -3.30 -10.33 2.63
CA SER A 155 -2.02 -9.92 2.03
C SER A 155 -1.96 -10.16 0.52
N LEU A 156 -2.59 -11.22 0.03
CA LEU A 156 -2.79 -11.44 -1.41
C LEU A 156 -3.67 -10.35 -2.02
N GLY A 157 -4.74 -9.95 -1.33
CA GLY A 157 -5.56 -8.80 -1.71
C GLY A 157 -4.76 -7.50 -1.75
N ALA A 158 -3.86 -7.28 -0.78
CA ALA A 158 -2.98 -6.12 -0.72
C ALA A 158 -1.99 -6.06 -1.90
N ALA A 159 -1.43 -7.20 -2.31
CA ALA A 159 -0.61 -7.30 -3.52
C ALA A 159 -1.43 -7.08 -4.80
N GLY A 160 -2.68 -7.51 -4.81
CA GLY A 160 -3.62 -7.37 -5.92
C GLY A 160 -4.00 -5.91 -6.21
N ALA A 161 -4.07 -5.05 -5.20
CA ALA A 161 -4.46 -3.66 -5.37
C ALA A 161 -3.51 -2.89 -6.32
N PRO A 162 -2.20 -2.76 -6.06
CA PRO A 162 -1.27 -2.10 -6.98
C PRO A 162 -1.13 -2.85 -8.32
N CYS A 163 -1.36 -4.17 -8.34
CA CYS A 163 -1.39 -4.95 -9.57
C CYS A 163 -2.55 -4.51 -10.47
N LEU A 164 -3.76 -4.34 -9.93
CA LEU A 164 -4.91 -3.82 -10.67
C LEU A 164 -4.69 -2.38 -11.15
N TYR A 165 -4.12 -1.53 -10.32
CA TYR A 165 -3.75 -0.17 -10.72
C TYR A 165 -2.72 -0.19 -11.85
N SER A 166 -1.74 -1.09 -11.80
CA SER A 166 -0.73 -1.24 -12.85
C SER A 166 -1.34 -1.78 -14.14
N TRP A 167 -2.24 -2.74 -14.06
CA TRP A 167 -2.98 -3.22 -15.23
C TRP A 167 -3.82 -2.10 -15.87
N ALA A 168 -4.55 -1.34 -15.06
CA ALA A 168 -5.30 -0.18 -15.53
C ALA A 168 -4.38 0.85 -16.21
N GLY A 169 -3.21 1.12 -15.58
CA GLY A 169 -2.18 1.98 -16.16
C GLY A 169 -1.67 1.47 -17.50
N ALA A 170 -1.44 0.16 -17.66
CA ALA A 170 -0.98 -0.43 -18.91
C ALA A 170 -2.04 -0.33 -20.03
N VAL A 171 -3.32 -0.45 -19.68
CA VAL A 171 -4.42 -0.26 -20.64
C VAL A 171 -4.53 1.21 -21.07
N LEU A 172 -4.46 2.13 -20.10
CA LEU A 172 -4.50 3.57 -20.36
C LEU A 172 -3.28 4.04 -21.14
N GLY A 173 -2.08 3.57 -20.79
CA GLY A 173 -0.83 3.94 -21.46
C GLY A 173 -0.80 3.57 -22.95
N LYS A 174 -1.44 2.47 -23.33
CA LYS A 174 -1.59 2.09 -24.76
C LYS A 174 -2.45 3.07 -25.55
N LYS A 175 -3.40 3.75 -24.91
CA LYS A 175 -4.30 4.73 -25.52
C LYS A 175 -3.70 6.14 -25.54
N ILE A 176 -2.83 6.45 -24.59
CA ILE A 176 -2.20 7.75 -24.42
C ILE A 176 -0.87 7.74 -25.20
N LYS A 177 -0.89 8.14 -26.47
CA LYS A 177 0.32 8.26 -27.33
C LYS A 177 1.04 9.60 -27.19
N ASN A 178 0.50 10.55 -26.45
CA ASN A 178 1.03 11.90 -26.34
C ASN A 178 1.92 12.04 -25.09
N LYS A 179 3.23 12.29 -25.29
CA LYS A 179 4.24 12.53 -24.23
C LYS A 179 3.80 13.59 -23.21
N ILE A 180 3.14 14.66 -23.67
CA ILE A 180 2.71 15.77 -22.79
C ILE A 180 1.65 15.26 -21.80
N TRP A 181 0.68 14.47 -22.25
CA TRP A 181 -0.34 13.89 -21.39
C TRP A 181 0.26 12.91 -20.38
N PHE A 182 1.23 12.13 -20.82
CA PHE A 182 1.92 11.16 -19.98
C PHE A 182 2.67 11.86 -18.83
N ASN A 183 3.44 12.90 -19.17
CA ASN A 183 4.16 13.68 -18.17
C ASN A 183 3.21 14.45 -17.24
N ARG A 184 2.06 14.93 -17.73
CA ARG A 184 1.02 15.54 -16.88
C ARG A 184 0.45 14.56 -15.86
N ILE A 185 0.13 13.32 -16.26
CA ILE A 185 -0.38 12.28 -15.37
C ILE A 185 0.70 11.93 -14.34
N ASN A 186 1.95 11.73 -14.76
CA ASN A 186 3.07 11.43 -13.86
C ASN A 186 3.28 12.55 -12.82
N ARG A 187 3.25 13.80 -13.25
CA ARG A 187 3.34 14.95 -12.33
C ARG A 187 2.14 15.03 -11.40
N ALA A 188 0.92 14.80 -11.88
CA ALA A 188 -0.26 14.77 -11.03
C ALA A 188 -0.17 13.68 -9.96
N MET A 189 0.32 12.49 -10.31
CA MET A 189 0.55 11.41 -9.33
C MET A 189 1.64 11.77 -8.31
N GLY A 190 2.75 12.40 -8.75
CA GLY A 190 3.78 12.92 -7.86
C GLY A 190 3.21 13.95 -6.87
N LEU A 191 2.38 14.88 -7.34
CA LEU A 191 1.70 15.85 -6.47
C LEU A 191 0.75 15.17 -5.48
N MET A 192 0.01 14.13 -5.90
CA MET A 192 -0.83 13.35 -4.98
C MET A 192 0.00 12.65 -3.90
N LEU A 193 1.21 12.18 -4.21
CA LEU A 193 2.14 11.65 -3.22
C LEU A 193 2.59 12.72 -2.23
N ILE A 194 2.85 13.97 -2.67
CA ILE A 194 3.16 15.09 -1.77
C ILE A 194 2.00 15.31 -0.80
N VAL A 195 0.79 15.42 -1.32
CA VAL A 195 -0.41 15.61 -0.48
C VAL A 195 -0.55 14.48 0.54
N SER A 196 -0.35 13.23 0.11
CA SER A 196 -0.36 12.07 1.02
C SER A 196 0.72 12.20 2.10
N GLY A 197 1.95 12.57 1.72
CA GLY A 197 3.06 12.80 2.66
C GLY A 197 2.78 13.92 3.66
N ILE A 198 2.12 15.00 3.23
CA ILE A 198 1.69 16.11 4.12
C ILE A 198 0.66 15.61 5.14
N PHE A 199 -0.35 14.84 4.73
CA PHE A 199 -1.31 14.26 5.67
C PHE A 199 -0.63 13.34 6.69
N MET A 200 0.31 12.51 6.25
CA MET A 200 1.10 11.65 7.14
C MET A 200 1.91 12.47 8.15
N LEU A 201 2.55 13.56 7.69
CA LEU A 201 3.29 14.45 8.57
C LEU A 201 2.38 15.18 9.56
N TYR A 202 1.20 15.61 9.12
CA TYR A 202 0.18 16.18 10.01
C TYR A 202 -0.26 15.18 11.10
N ASP A 203 -0.53 13.94 10.72
CA ASP A 203 -0.91 12.89 11.68
C ASP A 203 0.21 12.60 12.70
N PHE A 204 1.48 12.63 12.25
CA PHE A 204 2.63 12.55 13.15
C PHE A 204 2.66 13.71 14.15
N LEU A 205 2.57 14.95 13.67
CA LEU A 205 2.63 16.15 14.53
C LEU A 205 1.49 16.18 15.55
N LYS A 206 0.28 15.81 15.12
CA LYS A 206 -0.90 15.70 16.00
C LYS A 206 -0.72 14.58 17.02
N GLY A 207 -0.20 13.43 16.60
CA GLY A 207 0.04 12.31 17.50
C GLY A 207 1.13 12.59 18.55
N MET A 208 2.07 13.46 18.24
CA MET A 208 3.11 13.94 19.16
C MET A 208 2.67 15.16 20.02
N HIS A 209 1.40 15.61 19.90
CA HIS A 209 0.89 16.82 20.57
C HIS A 209 1.71 18.09 20.28
N LEU A 210 2.27 18.20 19.07
CA LEU A 210 3.03 19.37 18.63
C LEU A 210 2.14 20.43 17.97
N ILE A 211 0.95 20.02 17.55
CA ILE A 211 -0.12 20.87 17.00
C ILE A 211 -1.48 20.39 17.49
#